data_e32120b79d556f758c312d21ac2c9fa7
#
_entry.id   e32120b79d556f758c312d21ac2c9fa7
#
_cell.length_a   1.000
_cell.length_b   1.000
_cell.length_c   1.000
_cell.angle_alpha   90.00
_cell.angle_beta   90.00
_cell.angle_gamma   90.00
#
_symmetry.space_group_name_H-M   'P 1'
#
loop_
_entity.id
_entity.type
_entity.pdbx_description
1 polymer ?
#
loop_
_entity_poly.entity_id
_entity_poly.type
_entity_poly.pdbx_seq_one_letter_code
_entity_poly.pdbx_strand_id
1 'polypeptide(L)'
;MRRRRRRTLLLGVLVLATAGAIGVTVAGGGEPPADAPPIPTPGGMGVGGGEAHPAPSDYPSVGAGRFTAADSETAVHGEDGPLRRYRVVVERDSGQDAGTFAARVDEVLADPRSWIASGELRVQRVADARAADFTIYLATPVTSERMCAEGGLSTERYTSCRLPGRVIINLARWQEAVPDYGAPLETYRTYVINHEVGHELGAEHEACPGPGEPAPVMQQQTYGLEGCVANAWPYLDGRRYAGDAIP
;
A
#
# COMPACT_ATOMS: atom_id res chain seq x y z
N MET A 1 -13.06 29.82 -41.98
CA MET A 1 -13.98 28.79 -42.51
C MET A 1 -13.19 27.65 -43.15
N ARG A 2 -13.13 26.46 -42.56
CA ARG A 2 -12.99 25.13 -43.19
C ARG A 2 -12.95 24.08 -42.08
N ARG A 3 -14.10 23.41 -41.83
CA ARG A 3 -14.28 22.26 -40.97
C ARG A 3 -13.61 21.04 -41.63
N ARG A 4 -12.61 20.39 -40.96
CA ARG A 4 -12.14 19.05 -41.32
C ARG A 4 -12.86 18.03 -40.47
N ARG A 5 -13.74 17.26 -41.08
CA ARG A 5 -14.34 16.03 -40.54
C ARG A 5 -13.28 14.93 -40.52
N ARG A 6 -12.99 14.36 -39.36
CA ARG A 6 -12.22 13.13 -39.23
C ARG A 6 -13.20 11.96 -39.19
N ARG A 7 -13.06 11.06 -40.15
CA ARG A 7 -13.78 9.79 -40.23
C ARG A 7 -13.10 8.78 -39.33
N THR A 8 -13.85 8.19 -38.40
CA THR A 8 -13.43 7.06 -37.55
C THR A 8 -13.73 5.78 -38.33
N LEU A 9 -12.70 4.99 -38.60
CA LEU A 9 -12.82 3.62 -39.15
C LEU A 9 -12.90 2.65 -37.95
N LEU A 10 -14.01 1.94 -37.85
CA LEU A 10 -14.22 0.80 -36.98
C LEU A 10 -13.69 -0.45 -37.69
N LEU A 11 -12.65 -1.07 -37.12
CA LEU A 11 -12.19 -2.41 -37.50
C LEU A 11 -12.82 -3.42 -36.52
N GLY A 12 -13.75 -4.22 -37.02
CA GLY A 12 -14.28 -5.34 -36.27
C GLY A 12 -13.30 -6.54 -36.32
N VAL A 13 -12.98 -7.10 -35.19
CA VAL A 13 -12.24 -8.36 -35.08
C VAL A 13 -13.22 -9.50 -34.84
N LEU A 14 -13.27 -10.42 -35.77
CA LEU A 14 -14.07 -11.65 -35.73
C LEU A 14 -13.23 -12.73 -34.99
N VAL A 15 -13.70 -13.20 -33.83
CA VAL A 15 -13.07 -14.33 -33.12
C VAL A 15 -13.84 -15.62 -33.47
N LEU A 16 -13.17 -16.52 -34.15
CA LEU A 16 -13.62 -17.89 -34.38
C LEU A 16 -13.26 -18.76 -33.16
N ALA A 17 -14.27 -19.33 -32.51
CA ALA A 17 -14.11 -20.37 -31.50
C ALA A 17 -14.09 -21.72 -32.13
N THR A 18 -12.99 -22.49 -32.03
CA THR A 18 -12.92 -23.90 -32.37
C THR A 18 -13.05 -24.76 -31.11
N ALA A 19 -14.12 -25.54 -31.02
CA ALA A 19 -14.32 -26.54 -29.99
C ALA A 19 -13.56 -27.82 -30.37
N GLY A 20 -12.57 -28.22 -29.57
CA GLY A 20 -11.90 -29.50 -29.66
C GLY A 20 -12.39 -30.44 -28.56
N ALA A 21 -13.06 -31.52 -28.92
CA ALA A 21 -13.45 -32.62 -28.04
C ALA A 21 -12.26 -33.58 -27.88
N ILE A 22 -11.81 -33.80 -26.63
CA ILE A 22 -10.83 -34.83 -26.29
C ILE A 22 -11.58 -35.97 -25.61
N GLY A 23 -11.64 -37.10 -26.29
CA GLY A 23 -12.19 -38.36 -25.77
C GLY A 23 -11.21 -39.03 -24.80
N VAL A 24 -11.71 -39.41 -23.63
CA VAL A 24 -10.99 -40.23 -22.65
C VAL A 24 -11.35 -41.70 -22.88
N THR A 25 -10.36 -42.50 -23.27
CA THR A 25 -10.48 -43.97 -23.29
C THR A 25 -10.05 -44.53 -21.93
N VAL A 26 -10.97 -45.26 -21.29
CA VAL A 26 -10.69 -46.05 -20.09
C VAL A 26 -10.21 -47.43 -20.56
N ALA A 27 -9.02 -47.83 -20.15
CA ALA A 27 -8.49 -49.17 -20.34
C ALA A 27 -8.14 -49.82 -18.99
N GLY A 28 -8.80 -50.90 -18.71
CA GLY A 28 -8.31 -52.16 -18.18
C GLY A 28 -7.70 -52.23 -16.79
N GLY A 29 -8.42 -52.85 -15.87
CA GLY A 29 -7.93 -53.31 -14.59
C GLY A 29 -6.80 -54.34 -14.70
N GLY A 30 -5.78 -54.12 -13.85
CA GLY A 30 -4.76 -55.12 -13.52
C GLY A 30 -4.75 -55.34 -12.02
N GLU A 31 -4.97 -56.59 -11.62
CA GLU A 31 -4.90 -57.08 -10.25
C GLU A 31 -3.46 -56.98 -9.75
N PRO A 32 -3.20 -56.50 -8.50
CA PRO A 32 -1.85 -56.48 -7.95
C PRO A 32 -1.44 -57.90 -7.44
N PRO A 33 -0.15 -58.27 -7.56
CA PRO A 33 0.34 -59.54 -7.06
C PRO A 33 0.34 -59.55 -5.51
N ALA A 34 -0.14 -60.66 -4.94
CA ALA A 34 -0.01 -60.99 -3.53
C ALA A 34 1.47 -61.31 -3.24
N ASP A 35 1.98 -60.75 -2.16
CA ASP A 35 3.24 -61.00 -1.43
C ASP A 35 4.13 -59.75 -1.33
N ALA A 36 3.73 -58.87 -0.39
CA ALA A 36 4.64 -57.93 0.22
C ALA A 36 4.65 -58.12 1.74
N PRO A 37 5.82 -58.16 2.40
CA PRO A 37 5.90 -58.27 3.86
C PRO A 37 5.30 -57.03 4.57
N PRO A 38 4.77 -57.24 5.82
CA PRO A 38 4.12 -56.14 6.53
C PRO A 38 5.10 -55.02 6.88
N ILE A 39 4.70 -53.82 6.51
CA ILE A 39 5.41 -52.58 6.87
C ILE A 39 5.18 -52.35 8.38
N PRO A 40 6.23 -52.09 9.16
CA PRO A 40 6.06 -51.77 10.59
C PRO A 40 5.33 -50.42 10.72
N THR A 41 4.23 -50.42 11.47
CA THR A 41 3.46 -49.26 11.85
C THR A 41 4.34 -48.30 12.67
N PRO A 42 4.60 -47.05 12.27
CA PRO A 42 5.23 -46.09 13.15
C PRO A 42 4.26 -45.75 14.29
N GLY A 43 4.75 -45.91 15.53
CA GLY A 43 4.02 -45.55 16.73
C GLY A 43 3.49 -44.12 16.61
N GLY A 44 2.24 -43.92 17.00
CA GLY A 44 1.55 -42.64 17.00
C GLY A 44 2.28 -41.60 17.85
N MET A 45 3.00 -40.69 17.19
CA MET A 45 3.25 -39.37 17.75
C MET A 45 2.03 -38.54 17.42
N GLY A 46 1.30 -38.13 18.44
CA GLY A 46 0.23 -37.19 18.34
C GLY A 46 0.77 -35.89 17.78
N VAL A 47 0.52 -35.65 16.49
CA VAL A 47 0.68 -34.32 15.88
C VAL A 47 -0.51 -33.51 16.38
N GLY A 48 -0.35 -32.84 17.50
CA GLY A 48 -1.15 -31.69 17.87
C GLY A 48 -0.86 -30.59 16.85
N GLY A 49 -1.54 -30.64 15.73
CA GLY A 49 -1.65 -29.51 14.81
C GLY A 49 -2.50 -28.44 15.48
N GLY A 50 -1.94 -27.75 16.47
CA GLY A 50 -2.46 -26.45 16.85
C GLY A 50 -2.21 -25.54 15.67
N GLU A 51 -3.27 -25.14 14.96
CA GLU A 51 -3.23 -23.95 14.14
C GLU A 51 -2.75 -22.84 15.07
N ALA A 52 -1.55 -22.34 14.81
CA ALA A 52 -1.02 -21.18 15.50
C ALA A 52 -1.96 -20.03 15.17
N HIS A 53 -2.93 -19.77 16.04
CA HIS A 53 -3.67 -18.54 16.00
C HIS A 53 -2.64 -17.42 16.09
N PRO A 54 -2.60 -16.48 15.14
CA PRO A 54 -1.73 -15.32 15.27
C PRO A 54 -2.03 -14.68 16.64
N ALA A 55 -0.97 -14.30 17.36
CA ALA A 55 -1.11 -13.60 18.63
C ALA A 55 -2.09 -12.42 18.43
N PRO A 56 -2.96 -12.12 19.42
CA PRO A 56 -3.84 -10.99 19.31
C PRO A 56 -3.00 -9.73 18.99
N SER A 57 -3.33 -9.03 17.91
CA SER A 57 -2.70 -7.76 17.61
C SER A 57 -3.05 -6.75 18.71
N ASP A 58 -2.10 -5.91 19.11
CA ASP A 58 -2.31 -4.86 20.11
C ASP A 58 -3.21 -3.70 19.60
N TYR A 59 -3.82 -3.86 18.44
CA TYR A 59 -4.72 -2.88 17.81
C TYR A 59 -5.99 -3.56 17.24
N PRO A 60 -7.12 -2.83 17.18
CA PRO A 60 -8.35 -3.37 16.62
C PRO A 60 -8.27 -3.53 15.09
N SER A 61 -8.75 -4.66 14.57
CA SER A 61 -8.92 -4.86 13.13
C SER A 61 -10.13 -4.12 12.54
N VAL A 62 -11.13 -3.83 13.40
CA VAL A 62 -12.38 -3.16 13.04
C VAL A 62 -12.56 -1.93 13.93
N GLY A 63 -12.81 -0.78 13.33
CA GLY A 63 -13.07 0.47 14.03
C GLY A 63 -14.50 0.99 13.83
N ALA A 64 -14.74 2.20 14.34
CA ALA A 64 -16.06 2.83 14.33
C ALA A 64 -16.49 3.38 12.96
N GLY A 65 -15.58 3.45 11.97
CA GLY A 65 -15.80 4.12 10.69
C GLY A 65 -16.02 5.64 10.82
N ARG A 66 -15.71 6.21 11.98
CA ARG A 66 -15.80 7.65 12.29
C ARG A 66 -14.47 8.14 12.78
N PHE A 67 -14.12 9.37 12.44
CA PHE A 67 -12.78 9.91 12.63
C PHE A 67 -12.80 11.13 13.56
N THR A 68 -11.70 11.28 14.30
CA THR A 68 -11.36 12.48 15.06
C THR A 68 -10.21 13.19 14.36
N ALA A 69 -10.33 14.50 14.16
CA ALA A 69 -9.27 15.29 13.56
C ALA A 69 -8.25 15.75 14.61
N ALA A 70 -7.01 15.93 14.18
CA ALA A 70 -6.09 16.82 14.88
C ALA A 70 -6.59 18.26 14.73
N ASP A 71 -6.63 19.00 15.84
CA ASP A 71 -7.32 20.30 15.97
C ASP A 71 -6.41 21.51 15.76
N SER A 72 -5.10 21.30 15.58
CA SER A 72 -4.12 22.39 15.41
C SER A 72 -3.64 22.51 13.96
N GLU A 73 -3.14 23.68 13.62
CA GLU A 73 -2.51 23.98 12.34
C GLU A 73 -0.99 24.06 12.49
N THR A 74 -0.25 23.88 11.39
CA THR A 74 1.20 24.07 11.35
C THR A 74 1.58 25.35 10.62
N ALA A 75 2.85 25.74 10.75
CA ALA A 75 3.47 26.65 9.81
C ALA A 75 3.48 26.06 8.40
N VAL A 76 3.65 26.90 7.40
CA VAL A 76 3.91 26.45 6.03
C VAL A 76 5.35 25.95 5.94
N HIS A 77 5.57 24.78 5.36
CA HIS A 77 6.87 24.18 5.08
C HIS A 77 7.11 24.12 3.57
N GLY A 78 8.38 24.24 3.15
CA GLY A 78 8.78 24.40 1.76
C GLY A 78 8.98 25.87 1.38
N GLU A 79 9.78 26.14 0.36
CA GLU A 79 10.21 27.49 0.00
C GLU A 79 9.33 28.12 -1.09
N ASP A 80 9.00 27.37 -2.14
CA ASP A 80 8.31 27.89 -3.32
C ASP A 80 7.25 26.90 -3.83
N GLY A 81 6.52 27.27 -4.88
CA GLY A 81 5.50 26.46 -5.50
C GLY A 81 4.10 26.54 -4.84
N PRO A 82 3.11 25.80 -5.36
CA PRO A 82 1.76 25.77 -4.83
C PRO A 82 1.73 25.23 -3.39
N LEU A 83 0.87 25.82 -2.58
CA LEU A 83 0.60 25.35 -1.24
C LEU A 83 -0.44 24.22 -1.27
N ARG A 84 -0.06 23.04 -0.81
CA ARG A 84 -0.94 21.89 -0.60
C ARG A 84 -1.29 21.77 0.88
N ARG A 85 -2.54 21.98 1.21
CA ARG A 85 -3.04 21.88 2.58
C ARG A 85 -3.56 20.49 2.84
N TYR A 86 -3.10 19.89 3.94
CA TYR A 86 -3.57 18.57 4.35
C TYR A 86 -4.23 18.62 5.72
N ARG A 87 -5.15 17.72 5.94
CA ARG A 87 -5.80 17.46 7.21
C ARG A 87 -5.45 16.06 7.68
N VAL A 88 -5.32 15.86 8.99
CA VAL A 88 -5.01 14.55 9.57
C VAL A 88 -6.17 14.12 10.47
N VAL A 89 -6.61 12.87 10.29
CA VAL A 89 -7.70 12.27 11.08
C VAL A 89 -7.38 10.83 11.45
N VAL A 90 -7.82 10.44 12.64
CA VAL A 90 -7.63 9.09 13.18
C VAL A 90 -8.99 8.46 13.46
N GLU A 91 -9.16 7.19 13.09
CA GLU A 91 -10.40 6.47 13.35
C GLU A 91 -10.62 6.33 14.85
N ARG A 92 -11.85 6.60 15.29
CA ARG A 92 -12.26 6.43 16.70
C ARG A 92 -12.18 4.96 17.07
N ASP A 93 -11.88 4.71 18.31
CA ASP A 93 -11.74 3.36 18.88
C ASP A 93 -10.59 2.53 18.28
N SER A 94 -9.68 3.20 17.54
CA SER A 94 -8.44 2.58 17.00
C SER A 94 -7.33 2.45 18.05
N GLY A 95 -7.50 3.04 19.23
CA GLY A 95 -6.43 3.12 20.24
C GLY A 95 -5.34 4.14 19.93
N GLN A 96 -5.50 4.96 18.87
CA GLN A 96 -4.52 5.93 18.43
C GLN A 96 -4.98 7.38 18.70
N ASP A 97 -4.04 8.22 19.08
CA ASP A 97 -4.30 9.65 19.31
C ASP A 97 -4.07 10.46 18.04
N ALA A 98 -5.02 11.35 17.70
CA ALA A 98 -4.98 12.12 16.46
C ALA A 98 -3.85 13.16 16.45
N GLY A 99 -3.54 13.76 17.61
CA GLY A 99 -2.46 14.74 17.74
C GLY A 99 -1.09 14.08 17.56
N THR A 100 -0.89 12.91 18.19
CA THR A 100 0.36 12.15 18.08
C THR A 100 0.59 11.67 16.64
N PHE A 101 -0.43 11.13 15.97
CA PHE A 101 -0.31 10.74 14.56
C PHE A 101 -0.04 11.94 13.66
N ALA A 102 -0.74 13.07 13.88
CA ALA A 102 -0.54 14.28 13.11
C ALA A 102 0.88 14.87 13.29
N ALA A 103 1.40 14.87 14.50
CA ALA A 103 2.78 15.33 14.75
C ALA A 103 3.79 14.49 13.95
N ARG A 104 3.58 13.18 13.85
CA ARG A 104 4.45 12.32 13.04
C ARG A 104 4.32 12.58 11.54
N VAL A 105 3.11 12.82 11.05
CA VAL A 105 2.88 13.22 9.65
C VAL A 105 3.57 14.55 9.35
N ASP A 106 3.45 15.53 10.26
CA ASP A 106 4.08 16.85 10.13
C ASP A 106 5.62 16.73 10.05
N GLU A 107 6.23 15.94 10.95
CA GLU A 107 7.67 15.68 10.93
C GLU A 107 8.13 15.11 9.59
N VAL A 108 7.39 14.16 9.01
CA VAL A 108 7.74 13.55 7.73
C VAL A 108 7.59 14.53 6.58
N LEU A 109 6.47 15.24 6.49
CA LEU A 109 6.18 16.11 5.35
C LEU A 109 6.98 17.44 5.40
N ALA A 110 7.44 17.87 6.58
CA ALA A 110 8.30 19.02 6.76
C ALA A 110 9.81 18.71 6.63
N ASP A 111 10.19 17.43 6.56
CA ASP A 111 11.61 17.03 6.46
C ASP A 111 12.21 17.47 5.11
N PRO A 112 13.44 18.03 5.09
CA PRO A 112 14.10 18.47 3.86
C PRO A 112 14.43 17.35 2.86
N ARG A 113 14.16 16.09 3.20
CA ARG A 113 14.26 14.93 2.30
C ARG A 113 12.90 14.49 1.74
N SER A 114 11.80 15.07 2.24
CA SER A 114 10.44 14.80 1.77
C SER A 114 10.13 15.55 0.47
N TRP A 115 8.89 15.55 0.04
CA TRP A 115 8.45 16.12 -1.23
C TRP A 115 8.70 17.62 -1.39
N ILE A 116 8.81 18.37 -0.28
CA ILE A 116 9.17 19.80 -0.28
C ILE A 116 10.61 20.05 -0.76
N ALA A 117 11.47 19.03 -0.76
CA ALA A 117 12.84 19.12 -1.30
C ALA A 117 12.88 19.42 -2.82
N SER A 118 11.77 19.27 -3.53
CA SER A 118 11.65 19.69 -4.93
C SER A 118 11.87 21.21 -5.12
N GLY A 119 11.61 22.02 -4.08
CA GLY A 119 11.54 23.46 -4.20
C GLY A 119 10.29 23.96 -4.97
N GLU A 120 9.43 23.04 -5.42
CA GLU A 120 8.23 23.33 -6.24
C GLU A 120 6.91 23.01 -5.50
N LEU A 121 6.99 22.78 -4.18
CA LEU A 121 5.87 22.40 -3.35
C LEU A 121 6.00 22.97 -1.95
N ARG A 122 4.90 23.49 -1.42
CA ARG A 122 4.76 23.84 0.00
C ARG A 122 3.63 23.04 0.62
N VAL A 123 3.76 22.69 1.89
CA VAL A 123 2.75 21.94 2.63
C VAL A 123 2.36 22.66 3.93
N GLN A 124 1.12 22.48 4.35
CA GLN A 124 0.61 22.99 5.62
C GLN A 124 -0.48 22.07 6.16
N ARG A 125 -0.40 21.67 7.42
CA ARG A 125 -1.54 21.02 8.07
C ARG A 125 -2.56 22.07 8.49
N VAL A 126 -3.85 21.77 8.22
CA VAL A 126 -5.00 22.59 8.62
C VAL A 126 -6.02 21.75 9.39
N ALA A 127 -6.74 22.38 10.32
CA ALA A 127 -7.78 21.71 11.09
C ALA A 127 -9.13 21.67 10.34
N ASP A 128 -9.48 22.74 9.60
CA ASP A 128 -10.73 22.84 8.85
C ASP A 128 -10.70 21.94 7.59
N ALA A 129 -11.66 21.02 7.49
CA ALA A 129 -11.82 20.15 6.32
C ALA A 129 -12.06 20.91 5.01
N ARG A 130 -12.65 22.11 5.06
CA ARG A 130 -12.93 22.93 3.88
C ARG A 130 -11.68 23.64 3.34
N ALA A 131 -10.68 23.80 4.19
CA ALA A 131 -9.40 24.43 3.84
C ALA A 131 -8.39 23.40 3.29
N ALA A 132 -8.63 22.10 3.50
CA ALA A 132 -7.73 21.05 3.09
C ALA A 132 -7.93 20.65 1.62
N ASP A 133 -6.81 20.49 0.89
CA ASP A 133 -6.79 19.94 -0.47
C ASP A 133 -6.95 18.41 -0.42
N PHE A 134 -6.41 17.77 0.64
CA PHE A 134 -6.56 16.32 0.89
C PHE A 134 -6.55 15.99 2.38
N THR A 135 -7.00 14.79 2.73
CA THR A 135 -7.02 14.30 4.11
C THR A 135 -6.22 13.01 4.23
N ILE A 136 -5.38 12.93 5.27
CA ILE A 136 -4.63 11.74 5.65
C ILE A 136 -5.39 11.04 6.79
N TYR A 137 -5.78 9.81 6.54
CA TYR A 137 -6.54 8.96 7.46
C TYR A 137 -5.63 7.90 8.07
N LEU A 138 -5.73 7.68 9.37
CA LEU A 138 -5.28 6.45 10.00
C LEU A 138 -6.52 5.61 10.29
N ALA A 139 -6.65 4.47 9.63
CA ALA A 139 -7.85 3.65 9.65
C ALA A 139 -7.52 2.19 9.99
N THR A 140 -8.40 1.53 10.75
CA THR A 140 -8.31 0.10 11.02
C THR A 140 -8.34 -0.70 9.71
N PRO A 141 -7.77 -1.93 9.66
CA PRO A 141 -7.67 -2.71 8.43
C PRO A 141 -8.99 -2.85 7.66
N VAL A 142 -10.10 -3.11 8.36
CA VAL A 142 -11.42 -3.25 7.72
C VAL A 142 -11.95 -1.92 7.20
N THR A 143 -11.76 -0.83 7.94
CA THR A 143 -12.18 0.50 7.48
C THR A 143 -11.31 0.98 6.32
N SER A 144 -10.00 0.74 6.37
CA SER A 144 -9.07 1.03 5.27
C SER A 144 -9.47 0.33 3.98
N GLU A 145 -9.68 -0.99 4.02
CA GLU A 145 -10.17 -1.77 2.87
C GLU A 145 -11.48 -1.22 2.30
N ARG A 146 -12.46 -0.94 3.15
CA ARG A 146 -13.74 -0.38 2.71
C ARG A 146 -13.56 0.97 2.01
N MET A 147 -12.70 1.86 2.55
CA MET A 147 -12.44 3.16 1.95
C MET A 147 -11.71 3.04 0.62
N CYS A 148 -10.72 2.14 0.52
CA CYS A 148 -9.98 1.89 -0.71
C CYS A 148 -10.88 1.28 -1.80
N ALA A 149 -11.82 0.40 -1.42
CA ALA A 149 -12.79 -0.21 -2.33
C ALA A 149 -13.75 0.81 -2.98
N GLU A 150 -13.97 1.98 -2.38
CA GLU A 150 -14.73 3.07 -3.03
C GLU A 150 -14.06 3.58 -4.32
N GLY A 151 -12.76 3.41 -4.44
CA GLY A 151 -11.98 3.69 -5.67
C GLY A 151 -11.72 2.46 -6.54
N GLY A 152 -12.34 1.31 -6.23
CA GLY A 152 -12.15 0.07 -6.96
C GLY A 152 -10.86 -0.68 -6.62
N LEU A 153 -10.16 -0.29 -5.52
CA LEU A 153 -8.93 -0.93 -5.07
C LEU A 153 -9.24 -2.04 -4.07
N SER A 154 -8.64 -3.22 -4.25
CA SER A 154 -8.61 -4.28 -3.24
C SER A 154 -7.25 -4.27 -2.56
N THR A 155 -7.23 -3.93 -1.28
CA THR A 155 -6.02 -3.91 -0.46
C THR A 155 -5.87 -5.15 0.41
N GLU A 156 -6.89 -6.04 0.39
CA GLU A 156 -6.96 -7.26 1.20
C GLU A 156 -6.75 -7.00 2.70
N ARG A 157 -7.12 -5.78 3.16
CA ARG A 157 -6.86 -5.27 4.50
C ARG A 157 -5.37 -5.20 4.85
N TYR A 158 -4.52 -5.34 3.86
CA TYR A 158 -3.07 -5.47 4.04
C TYR A 158 -2.33 -4.16 3.77
N THR A 159 -2.60 -3.46 2.67
CA THR A 159 -1.90 -2.23 2.31
C THR A 159 -2.67 -0.97 2.69
N SER A 160 -1.96 0.15 2.66
CA SER A 160 -2.51 1.50 2.57
C SER A 160 -2.96 1.79 1.14
N CYS A 161 -3.60 2.91 0.89
CA CYS A 161 -3.97 3.33 -0.45
C CYS A 161 -4.18 4.84 -0.55
N ARG A 162 -4.20 5.34 -1.78
CA ARG A 162 -4.59 6.71 -2.10
C ARG A 162 -5.80 6.72 -3.04
N LEU A 163 -6.78 7.59 -2.74
CA LEU A 163 -7.87 8.01 -3.61
C LEU A 163 -7.80 9.53 -3.76
N PRO A 164 -8.33 10.13 -4.84
CA PRO A 164 -8.30 11.59 -5.01
C PRO A 164 -8.76 12.35 -3.77
N GLY A 165 -7.86 13.15 -3.19
CA GLY A 165 -8.09 13.91 -1.96
C GLY A 165 -8.08 13.09 -0.66
N ARG A 166 -7.76 11.80 -0.70
CA ARG A 166 -7.74 10.90 0.47
C ARG A 166 -6.53 9.98 0.46
N VAL A 167 -5.68 10.13 1.44
CA VAL A 167 -4.56 9.23 1.75
C VAL A 167 -4.98 8.36 2.93
N ILE A 168 -5.04 7.04 2.76
CA ILE A 168 -5.55 6.10 3.76
C ILE A 168 -4.40 5.21 4.23
N ILE A 169 -3.92 5.46 5.46
CA ILE A 169 -2.88 4.66 6.11
C ILE A 169 -3.56 3.53 6.90
N ASN A 170 -3.19 2.29 6.60
CA ASN A 170 -3.68 1.11 7.28
C ASN A 170 -3.02 0.99 8.67
N LEU A 171 -3.83 0.91 9.73
CA LEU A 171 -3.39 0.83 11.11
C LEU A 171 -2.46 -0.37 11.37
N ALA A 172 -2.70 -1.53 10.75
CA ALA A 172 -1.83 -2.69 10.90
C ALA A 172 -0.41 -2.36 10.40
N ARG A 173 -0.31 -1.75 9.22
CA ARG A 173 0.99 -1.32 8.66
C ARG A 173 1.66 -0.27 9.51
N TRP A 174 0.88 0.65 10.05
CA TRP A 174 1.36 1.66 10.98
C TRP A 174 1.95 1.08 12.26
N GLN A 175 1.35 0.02 12.80
CA GLN A 175 1.76 -0.62 14.05
C GLN A 175 2.91 -1.62 13.89
N GLU A 176 2.96 -2.34 12.79
CA GLU A 176 3.81 -3.53 12.65
C GLU A 176 4.77 -3.48 11.47
N ALA A 177 4.62 -2.50 10.53
CA ALA A 177 5.23 -2.59 9.20
C ALA A 177 4.79 -3.86 8.45
N VAL A 178 5.70 -4.51 7.75
CA VAL A 178 5.51 -5.83 7.14
C VAL A 178 6.60 -6.78 7.63
N PRO A 179 6.34 -8.09 7.66
CA PRO A 179 7.39 -9.06 7.97
C PRO A 179 8.61 -8.83 7.07
N ASP A 180 9.78 -8.99 7.66
CA ASP A 180 11.07 -8.92 6.94
C ASP A 180 11.32 -7.60 6.18
N TYR A 181 10.72 -6.48 6.64
CA TYR A 181 10.97 -5.15 6.02
C TYR A 181 12.46 -4.76 6.03
N GLY A 182 13.26 -5.33 6.94
CA GLY A 182 14.70 -5.12 7.00
C GLY A 182 15.14 -3.73 7.53
N ALA A 183 14.21 -2.94 8.09
CA ALA A 183 14.48 -1.64 8.69
C ALA A 183 13.57 -1.39 9.90
N PRO A 184 13.90 -0.43 10.79
CA PRO A 184 13.06 -0.07 11.92
C PRO A 184 11.64 0.35 11.53
N LEU A 185 10.66 0.12 12.41
CA LEU A 185 9.26 0.51 12.22
C LEU A 185 9.11 2.00 11.84
N GLU A 186 9.91 2.88 12.42
CA GLU A 186 9.88 4.31 12.10
C GLU A 186 10.29 4.60 10.65
N THR A 187 11.16 3.80 10.05
CA THR A 187 11.50 3.89 8.63
C THR A 187 10.29 3.51 7.78
N TYR A 188 9.57 2.45 8.15
CA TYR A 188 8.35 2.06 7.45
C TYR A 188 7.24 3.11 7.57
N ARG A 189 7.03 3.68 8.76
CA ARG A 189 6.06 4.76 8.99
C ARG A 189 6.35 5.98 8.13
N THR A 190 7.62 6.36 8.03
CA THR A 190 8.06 7.44 7.14
C THR A 190 7.82 7.10 5.67
N TYR A 191 8.17 5.87 5.28
CA TYR A 191 7.94 5.36 3.93
C TYR A 191 6.46 5.43 3.54
N VAL A 192 5.56 4.86 4.33
CA VAL A 192 4.16 4.77 3.95
C VAL A 192 3.49 6.14 3.84
N ILE A 193 3.86 7.11 4.70
CA ILE A 193 3.39 8.50 4.57
C ILE A 193 3.88 9.10 3.26
N ASN A 194 5.18 9.04 2.97
CA ASN A 194 5.75 9.62 1.75
C ASN A 194 5.24 8.91 0.48
N HIS A 195 5.05 7.60 0.50
CA HIS A 195 4.53 6.82 -0.62
C HIS A 195 3.09 7.24 -0.99
N GLU A 196 2.19 7.20 -0.03
CA GLU A 196 0.78 7.50 -0.27
C GLU A 196 0.55 9.00 -0.57
N VAL A 197 1.31 9.89 0.07
CA VAL A 197 1.32 11.31 -0.29
C VAL A 197 1.93 11.53 -1.67
N GLY A 198 2.96 10.77 -2.05
CA GLY A 198 3.52 10.78 -3.40
C GLY A 198 2.45 10.54 -4.47
N HIS A 199 1.60 9.53 -4.27
CA HIS A 199 0.45 9.29 -5.15
C HIS A 199 -0.54 10.47 -5.19
N GLU A 200 -0.78 11.14 -4.06
CA GLU A 200 -1.63 12.34 -4.02
C GLU A 200 -1.01 13.52 -4.77
N LEU A 201 0.30 13.57 -4.84
CA LEU A 201 1.05 14.56 -5.61
C LEU A 201 1.24 14.16 -7.08
N GLY A 202 0.77 12.98 -7.51
CA GLY A 202 0.81 12.52 -8.89
C GLY A 202 1.98 11.61 -9.25
N ALA A 203 2.73 11.12 -8.26
CA ALA A 203 3.78 10.13 -8.50
C ALA A 203 3.18 8.74 -8.75
N GLU A 204 3.70 8.04 -9.74
CA GLU A 204 3.36 6.65 -10.06
C GLU A 204 4.35 5.69 -9.39
N HIS A 205 4.05 4.37 -9.42
CA HIS A 205 4.95 3.37 -8.87
C HIS A 205 6.29 3.32 -9.62
N GLU A 206 7.34 2.96 -8.89
CA GLU A 206 8.71 2.87 -9.39
C GLU A 206 9.32 1.50 -9.06
N ALA A 207 10.13 0.96 -9.97
CA ALA A 207 10.83 -0.29 -9.77
C ALA A 207 12.10 -0.13 -8.91
N CYS A 208 12.52 -1.21 -8.25
CA CYS A 208 13.85 -1.31 -7.63
C CYS A 208 14.93 -1.19 -8.72
N PRO A 209 15.90 -0.27 -8.62
CA PRO A 209 16.95 -0.11 -9.63
C PRO A 209 17.96 -1.26 -9.62
N GLY A 210 18.08 -2.01 -8.55
CA GLY A 210 18.96 -3.19 -8.47
C GLY A 210 19.27 -3.63 -7.04
N PRO A 211 19.78 -4.85 -6.87
CA PRO A 211 20.11 -5.39 -5.55
C PRO A 211 21.11 -4.53 -4.78
N GLY A 212 20.79 -4.22 -3.53
CA GLY A 212 21.63 -3.42 -2.64
C GLY A 212 21.46 -1.91 -2.80
N GLU A 213 20.78 -1.43 -3.84
CA GLU A 213 20.46 -0.02 -4.01
C GLU A 213 19.31 0.39 -3.06
N PRO A 214 19.19 1.66 -2.66
CA PRO A 214 18.03 2.13 -1.93
C PRO A 214 16.74 1.90 -2.72
N ALA A 215 15.67 1.47 -2.09
CA ALA A 215 14.36 1.37 -2.71
C ALA A 215 13.84 2.78 -3.04
N PRO A 216 13.37 3.08 -4.26
CA PRO A 216 12.61 4.28 -4.51
C PRO A 216 11.42 4.38 -3.54
N VAL A 217 11.08 5.58 -3.06
CA VAL A 217 9.96 5.74 -2.15
C VAL A 217 8.63 5.31 -2.80
N MET A 218 8.53 5.42 -4.12
CA MET A 218 7.36 4.99 -4.87
C MET A 218 7.39 3.50 -5.27
N GLN A 219 8.44 2.74 -4.90
CA GLN A 219 8.38 1.28 -4.95
C GLN A 219 7.35 0.78 -3.93
N GLN A 220 6.58 -0.25 -4.29
CA GLN A 220 5.62 -0.89 -3.39
C GLN A 220 6.33 -1.75 -2.32
N GLN A 221 7.14 -1.13 -1.46
CA GLN A 221 7.96 -1.79 -0.44
C GLN A 221 7.15 -2.64 0.55
N THR A 222 5.84 -2.39 0.65
CA THR A 222 4.91 -3.21 1.45
C THR A 222 4.78 -4.64 0.91
N TYR A 223 4.95 -4.84 -0.39
CA TYR A 223 4.92 -6.18 -1.02
C TYR A 223 6.31 -6.82 -1.15
N GLY A 224 7.37 -6.06 -0.89
CA GLY A 224 8.73 -6.53 -0.92
C GLY A 224 9.72 -5.50 -1.46
N LEU A 225 10.98 -5.72 -1.15
CA LEU A 225 12.06 -4.82 -1.55
C LEU A 225 12.73 -5.22 -2.88
N GLU A 226 12.45 -6.41 -3.41
CA GLU A 226 12.98 -6.91 -4.69
C GLU A 226 14.51 -6.85 -4.79
N GLY A 227 15.19 -7.00 -3.64
CA GLY A 227 16.65 -6.91 -3.52
C GLY A 227 17.17 -5.52 -3.17
N CYS A 228 16.34 -4.48 -3.23
CA CYS A 228 16.69 -3.15 -2.74
C CYS A 228 16.80 -3.11 -1.20
N VAL A 229 17.38 -2.05 -0.68
CA VAL A 229 17.42 -1.72 0.75
C VAL A 229 16.31 -0.73 1.07
N ALA A 230 15.58 -0.94 2.17
CA ALA A 230 14.47 -0.07 2.59
C ALA A 230 14.89 1.40 2.64
N ASN A 231 14.11 2.27 2.00
CA ASN A 231 14.30 3.71 2.01
C ASN A 231 12.95 4.42 2.07
N ALA A 232 12.87 5.44 2.89
CA ALA A 232 11.62 6.14 3.20
C ALA A 232 11.51 7.54 2.55
N TRP A 233 12.52 7.98 1.83
CA TRP A 233 12.62 9.38 1.39
C TRP A 233 12.62 9.51 -0.12
N PRO A 234 11.86 10.47 -0.69
CA PRO A 234 11.85 10.74 -2.12
C PRO A 234 13.11 11.45 -2.61
N TYR A 235 13.88 12.09 -1.69
CA TYR A 235 15.11 12.80 -2.02
C TYR A 235 16.27 12.24 -1.20
N LEU A 236 17.35 11.86 -1.88
CA LEU A 236 18.62 11.46 -1.30
C LEU A 236 19.70 12.43 -1.77
N ASP A 237 20.52 12.90 -0.84
CA ASP A 237 21.60 13.88 -1.13
C ASP A 237 21.12 15.11 -1.93
N GLY A 238 19.89 15.59 -1.60
CA GLY A 238 19.28 16.74 -2.23
C GLY A 238 18.77 16.53 -3.66
N ARG A 239 18.69 15.28 -4.13
CA ARG A 239 18.21 14.93 -5.47
C ARG A 239 17.04 13.95 -5.39
N ARG A 240 16.05 14.12 -6.30
CA ARG A 240 15.00 13.12 -6.45
C ARG A 240 15.63 11.76 -6.74
N TYR A 241 15.35 10.80 -5.88
CA TYR A 241 15.76 9.41 -6.06
C TYR A 241 14.56 8.60 -6.57
N ALA A 242 14.66 8.13 -7.80
CA ALA A 242 13.59 7.45 -8.52
C ALA A 242 14.11 6.18 -9.20
N GLY A 243 13.22 5.21 -9.37
CA GLY A 243 13.42 4.06 -10.25
C GLY A 243 12.69 4.25 -11.59
N ASP A 244 12.70 3.21 -12.42
CA ASP A 244 11.91 3.18 -13.63
C ASP A 244 10.42 3.12 -13.28
N ALA A 245 9.59 3.90 -13.97
CA ALA A 245 8.15 3.89 -13.76
C ALA A 245 7.56 2.54 -14.16
N ILE A 246 6.67 2.01 -13.33
CA ILE A 246 5.90 0.79 -13.62
C ILE A 246 4.41 1.12 -13.68
N PRO A 247 3.66 0.48 -14.59
CA PRO A 247 2.23 0.73 -14.76
C PRO A 247 1.38 0.30 -13.58
#